data_12f0cb36bec95e8f182d02c949bab54f
#
_entry.id   12f0cb36bec95e8f182d02c949bab54f
#
_cell.length_a   1.000
_cell.length_b   1.000
_cell.length_c   1.000
_cell.angle_alpha   90.00
_cell.angle_beta   90.00
_cell.angle_gamma   90.00
#
_symmetry.space_group_name_H-M   'P 1'
#
loop_
_entity.id
_entity.type
_entity.pdbx_description
1 polymer ?
#
loop_
_entity_poly.entity_id
_entity_poly.type
_entity_poly.pdbx_seq_one_letter_code
_entity_poly.pdbx_strand_id
1 'polypeptide(L)'
;RDFVEFIYNFYGNVLKRDGIEFVYSEEFANYTIYSFESIIMPVFLNIINNAIYWVAYGNERKRIEIKIRDNEILIMNSGAKMSYTELTRCFEIFYTKKASGRGIGLYLAKKCLNSIDLDIYATNDKEYNILDGACFVICQHEGE
;
A
#
# COMPACT_ATOMS: atom_id res chain seq x y z
N ARG A 1 17.11 6.91 -1.85
CA ARG A 1 16.68 6.32 -0.61
C ARG A 1 16.11 4.92 -0.81
N ASP A 2 16.55 4.00 -0.01
CA ASP A 2 16.18 2.59 -0.14
C ASP A 2 14.89 2.31 0.64
N PHE A 3 13.77 2.26 -0.08
CA PHE A 3 12.47 2.00 0.52
C PHE A 3 12.37 0.58 1.06
N VAL A 4 13.04 -0.37 0.42
CA VAL A 4 13.02 -1.76 0.86
C VAL A 4 13.68 -1.89 2.23
N GLU A 5 14.85 -1.27 2.39
CA GLU A 5 15.53 -1.29 3.67
C GLU A 5 14.70 -0.64 4.76
N PHE A 6 14.03 0.46 4.42
CA PHE A 6 13.18 1.17 5.35
C PHE A 6 12.05 0.27 5.85
N ILE A 7 11.40 -0.45 4.92
CA ILE A 7 10.30 -1.34 5.29
C ILE A 7 10.80 -2.47 6.17
N TYR A 8 11.93 -3.06 5.86
CA TYR A 8 12.47 -4.14 6.68
C TYR A 8 12.87 -3.66 8.07
N ASN A 9 13.37 -2.44 8.19
CA ASN A 9 13.74 -1.91 9.49
C ASN A 9 12.52 -1.72 10.39
N PHE A 10 11.40 -1.33 9.80
CA PHE A 10 10.17 -1.11 10.57
C PHE A 10 9.37 -2.38 10.80
N TYR A 11 9.26 -3.24 9.79
CA TYR A 11 8.30 -4.33 9.81
C TYR A 11 8.93 -5.71 9.72
N GLY A 12 10.26 -5.81 9.60
CA GLY A 12 10.89 -7.09 9.38
C GLY A 12 10.51 -8.14 10.43
N ASN A 13 10.48 -7.74 11.71
CA ASN A 13 10.14 -8.67 12.77
C ASN A 13 8.69 -9.15 12.69
N VAL A 14 7.77 -8.22 12.36
CA VAL A 14 6.36 -8.57 12.23
C VAL A 14 6.14 -9.48 11.03
N LEU A 15 6.75 -9.18 9.91
CA LEU A 15 6.64 -10.00 8.70
C LEU A 15 7.11 -11.41 8.98
N LYS A 16 8.25 -11.55 9.65
CA LYS A 16 8.79 -12.85 9.97
C LYS A 16 7.92 -13.59 10.97
N ARG A 17 7.50 -12.91 12.03
CA ARG A 17 6.68 -13.50 13.07
C ARG A 17 5.35 -14.04 12.53
N ASP A 18 4.72 -13.28 11.64
CA ASP A 18 3.41 -13.63 11.12
C ASP A 18 3.47 -14.47 9.85
N GLY A 19 4.67 -14.84 9.40
CA GLY A 19 4.84 -15.68 8.23
C GLY A 19 4.41 -15.02 6.94
N ILE A 20 4.64 -13.71 6.83
CA ILE A 20 4.26 -12.95 5.64
C ILE A 20 5.44 -12.88 4.68
N GLU A 21 5.24 -13.33 3.46
CA GLU A 21 6.25 -13.22 2.42
C GLU A 21 6.20 -11.82 1.83
N PHE A 22 7.33 -11.12 1.88
CA PHE A 22 7.42 -9.77 1.33
C PHE A 22 8.24 -9.84 0.04
N VAL A 23 7.62 -9.47 -1.07
CA VAL A 23 8.21 -9.55 -2.39
C VAL A 23 8.24 -8.16 -3.02
N TYR A 24 9.35 -7.82 -3.67
CA TYR A 24 9.44 -6.54 -4.36
C TYR A 24 10.17 -6.74 -5.68
N SER A 25 9.83 -5.90 -6.67
CA SER A 25 10.49 -5.97 -7.96
C SER A 25 11.83 -5.25 -7.88
N GLU A 26 12.75 -5.65 -8.77
CA GLU A 26 14.04 -4.99 -8.87
C GLU A 26 13.86 -3.53 -9.24
N GLU A 27 12.85 -3.25 -10.07
CA GLU A 27 12.55 -1.87 -10.44
C GLU A 27 12.19 -1.03 -9.22
N PHE A 28 11.39 -1.59 -8.30
CA PHE A 28 11.04 -0.85 -7.10
C PHE A 28 12.27 -0.61 -6.22
N ALA A 29 13.12 -1.62 -6.09
CA ALA A 29 14.33 -1.48 -5.26
C ALA A 29 15.21 -0.34 -5.73
N ASN A 30 15.19 -0.07 -7.04
CA ASN A 30 16.02 0.98 -7.64
C ASN A 30 15.25 2.27 -7.95
N TYR A 31 13.97 2.29 -7.59
CA TYR A 31 13.10 3.41 -7.92
C TYR A 31 13.44 4.63 -7.08
N THR A 32 13.46 5.80 -7.72
CA THR A 32 13.75 7.06 -7.04
C THR A 32 12.56 7.99 -7.20
N ILE A 33 12.07 8.48 -6.07
CA ILE A 33 11.01 9.49 -6.06
C ILE A 33 11.66 10.81 -5.66
N TYR A 34 11.57 11.79 -6.54
CA TYR A 34 12.12 13.11 -6.25
C TYR A 34 11.13 13.89 -5.41
N SER A 35 11.15 13.64 -4.11
CA SER A 35 10.19 14.20 -3.18
C SER A 35 10.77 14.24 -1.79
N PHE A 36 10.03 14.86 -0.87
CA PHE A 36 10.46 14.94 0.52
C PHE A 36 10.25 13.60 1.20
N GLU A 37 11.35 13.03 1.70
CA GLU A 37 11.30 11.78 2.43
C GLU A 37 10.32 11.83 3.60
N SER A 38 10.23 12.98 4.26
CA SER A 38 9.34 13.15 5.40
C SER A 38 7.87 12.98 5.01
N ILE A 39 7.55 13.10 3.72
CA ILE A 39 6.19 12.90 3.23
C ILE A 39 5.99 11.48 2.73
N ILE A 40 6.95 10.97 1.97
CA ILE A 40 6.81 9.66 1.31
C ILE A 40 6.90 8.51 2.31
N MET A 41 7.82 8.59 3.27
CA MET A 41 8.01 7.46 4.20
C MET A 41 6.75 7.16 5.02
N PRO A 42 6.09 8.18 5.63
CA PRO A 42 4.85 7.90 6.35
C PRO A 42 3.75 7.31 5.46
N VAL A 43 3.71 7.68 4.17
CA VAL A 43 2.73 7.13 3.24
C VAL A 43 2.94 5.62 3.13
N PHE A 44 4.17 5.18 2.89
CA PHE A 44 4.48 3.76 2.80
C PHE A 44 4.16 3.04 4.10
N LEU A 45 4.47 3.66 5.25
CA LEU A 45 4.14 3.05 6.53
C LEU A 45 2.63 2.81 6.68
N ASN A 46 1.83 3.79 6.29
CA ASN A 46 0.38 3.65 6.38
C ASN A 46 -0.13 2.53 5.49
N ILE A 47 0.38 2.45 4.27
CA ILE A 47 -0.08 1.44 3.31
C ILE A 47 0.38 0.04 3.73
N ILE A 48 1.63 -0.10 4.12
CA ILE A 48 2.17 -1.39 4.55
C ILE A 48 1.49 -1.88 5.82
N ASN A 49 1.24 -0.96 6.76
CA ASN A 49 0.54 -1.32 7.98
C ASN A 49 -0.86 -1.85 7.67
N ASN A 50 -1.53 -1.21 6.72
CA ASN A 50 -2.83 -1.68 6.26
C ASN A 50 -2.73 -3.07 5.63
N ALA A 51 -1.71 -3.30 4.82
CA ALA A 51 -1.51 -4.59 4.17
C ALA A 51 -1.24 -5.70 5.20
N ILE A 52 -0.43 -5.42 6.21
CA ILE A 52 -0.13 -6.39 7.26
C ILE A 52 -1.41 -6.79 7.99
N TYR A 53 -2.28 -5.82 8.26
CA TYR A 53 -3.54 -6.10 8.94
C TYR A 53 -4.42 -7.03 8.09
N TRP A 54 -4.62 -6.68 6.82
CA TRP A 54 -5.59 -7.41 5.99
C TRP A 54 -5.07 -8.73 5.43
N VAL A 55 -3.77 -8.93 5.35
CA VAL A 55 -3.22 -10.19 4.84
C VAL A 55 -3.59 -11.36 5.75
N ALA A 56 -3.95 -11.09 7.01
CA ALA A 56 -4.34 -12.13 7.94
C ALA A 56 -5.72 -12.72 7.64
N TYR A 57 -6.52 -12.04 6.80
CA TYR A 57 -7.91 -12.44 6.54
C TYR A 57 -8.07 -13.19 5.23
N GLY A 58 -7.29 -14.24 5.06
CA GLY A 58 -7.39 -15.07 3.87
C GLY A 58 -6.91 -16.47 4.21
N ASN A 59 -7.21 -17.42 3.33
CA ASN A 59 -6.81 -18.81 3.53
C ASN A 59 -5.58 -19.15 2.74
N GLU A 60 -5.16 -18.27 1.86
CA GLU A 60 -4.01 -18.52 1.03
C GLU A 60 -2.74 -18.05 1.74
N ARG A 61 -1.64 -18.30 1.09
CA ARG A 61 -0.33 -17.91 1.57
C ARG A 61 -0.26 -16.39 1.77
N LYS A 62 0.23 -15.98 2.92
CA LYS A 62 0.31 -14.56 3.26
C LYS A 62 1.44 -13.91 2.47
N ARG A 63 1.11 -12.88 1.71
CA ARG A 63 2.07 -12.26 0.82
C ARG A 63 1.75 -10.78 0.64
N ILE A 64 2.82 -9.97 0.67
CA ILE A 64 2.76 -8.55 0.33
C ILE A 64 3.76 -8.34 -0.79
N GLU A 65 3.32 -7.68 -1.85
CA GLU A 65 4.17 -7.48 -3.01
C GLU A 65 4.13 -6.02 -3.45
N ILE A 66 5.32 -5.47 -3.77
CA ILE A 66 5.45 -4.11 -4.31
C ILE A 66 6.16 -4.21 -5.65
N LYS A 67 5.60 -3.57 -6.66
CA LYS A 67 6.22 -3.58 -7.97
C LYS A 67 5.94 -2.26 -8.69
N ILE A 68 6.70 -2.03 -9.75
CA ILE A 68 6.53 -0.85 -10.60
C ILE A 68 5.92 -1.31 -11.92
N ARG A 69 4.93 -0.55 -12.39
CA ARG A 69 4.32 -0.80 -13.68
C ARG A 69 3.98 0.55 -14.30
N ASP A 70 4.56 0.84 -15.48
CA ASP A 70 4.28 2.10 -16.20
C ASP A 70 4.46 3.33 -15.32
N ASN A 71 5.55 3.34 -14.55
CA ASN A 71 5.87 4.43 -13.61
C ASN A 71 4.90 4.57 -12.45
N GLU A 72 4.08 3.56 -12.21
CA GLU A 72 3.18 3.53 -11.06
C GLU A 72 3.70 2.50 -10.06
N ILE A 73 3.50 2.79 -8.78
CA ILE A 73 3.91 1.87 -7.72
C ILE A 73 2.68 1.10 -7.27
N LEU A 74 2.74 -0.23 -7.39
CA LEU A 74 1.66 -1.10 -6.99
C LEU A 74 2.03 -1.77 -5.67
N ILE A 75 1.18 -1.63 -4.67
CA ILE A 75 1.37 -2.27 -3.36
C ILE A 75 0.15 -3.14 -3.11
N MET A 76 0.36 -4.44 -3.06
CA MET A 76 -0.76 -5.37 -2.94
C MET A 76 -0.50 -6.42 -1.89
N ASN A 77 -1.57 -7.01 -1.37
CA ASN A 77 -1.46 -8.09 -0.41
C ASN A 77 -2.48 -9.18 -0.76
N SER A 78 -2.15 -10.41 -0.39
CA SER A 78 -3.13 -11.48 -0.40
C SER A 78 -4.10 -11.26 0.77
N GLY A 79 -5.17 -12.04 0.82
CA GLY A 79 -6.14 -11.92 1.89
C GLY A 79 -7.49 -11.49 1.35
N ALA A 80 -8.23 -10.75 2.16
CA ALA A 80 -9.59 -10.36 1.78
C ALA A 80 -9.59 -9.34 0.66
N LYS A 81 -10.45 -9.59 -0.34
CA LYS A 81 -10.64 -8.67 -1.46
C LYS A 81 -11.49 -7.50 -1.00
N MET A 82 -11.19 -6.31 -1.51
CA MET A 82 -11.98 -5.13 -1.18
C MET A 82 -13.32 -5.15 -1.92
N SER A 83 -14.39 -4.80 -1.20
CA SER A 83 -15.70 -4.64 -1.82
C SER A 83 -15.74 -3.35 -2.63
N TYR A 84 -16.78 -3.20 -3.46
CA TYR A 84 -16.94 -1.97 -4.22
C TYR A 84 -17.01 -0.75 -3.28
N THR A 85 -17.73 -0.87 -2.18
CA THR A 85 -17.85 0.21 -1.20
C THR A 85 -16.46 0.56 -0.64
N GLU A 86 -15.66 -0.46 -0.31
CA GLU A 86 -14.32 -0.21 0.21
C GLU A 86 -13.43 0.46 -0.83
N LEU A 87 -13.51 0.03 -2.08
CA LEU A 87 -12.72 0.65 -3.14
C LEU A 87 -13.01 2.13 -3.27
N THR A 88 -14.28 2.53 -3.12
CA THR A 88 -14.68 3.91 -3.32
C THR A 88 -14.53 4.77 -2.07
N ARG A 89 -14.53 4.16 -0.88
CA ARG A 89 -14.56 4.93 0.37
C ARG A 89 -13.32 4.80 1.23
N CYS A 90 -12.37 3.93 0.88
CA CYS A 90 -11.27 3.63 1.80
C CYS A 90 -10.37 4.85 2.10
N PHE A 91 -10.44 5.90 1.28
CA PHE A 91 -9.65 7.11 1.52
C PHE A 91 -10.43 8.20 2.23
N GLU A 92 -11.71 7.97 2.54
CA GLU A 92 -12.50 8.94 3.29
C GLU A 92 -12.04 8.95 4.75
N ILE A 93 -12.02 10.14 5.33
CA ILE A 93 -11.62 10.27 6.72
C ILE A 93 -12.59 9.48 7.60
N PHE A 94 -12.05 8.78 8.60
CA PHE A 94 -12.79 7.97 9.58
C PHE A 94 -13.46 6.72 9.01
N TYR A 95 -13.29 6.42 7.72
CA TYR A 95 -13.80 5.16 7.19
C TYR A 95 -12.79 4.05 7.49
N THR A 96 -13.24 2.99 8.18
CA THR A 96 -12.37 1.86 8.46
C THR A 96 -13.20 0.62 8.78
N LYS A 97 -12.65 -0.54 8.41
CA LYS A 97 -13.21 -1.82 8.80
C LYS A 97 -12.38 -2.50 9.88
N LYS A 98 -11.29 -1.88 10.30
CA LYS A 98 -10.44 -2.43 11.36
C LYS A 98 -11.12 -2.21 12.70
N ALA A 99 -11.11 -3.27 13.54
CA ALA A 99 -11.79 -3.20 14.84
C ALA A 99 -11.27 -2.07 15.71
N SER A 100 -9.97 -1.79 15.65
CA SER A 100 -9.37 -0.72 16.45
C SER A 100 -8.87 0.42 15.61
N GLY A 101 -9.26 0.46 14.32
CA GLY A 101 -8.79 1.50 13.42
C GLY A 101 -9.54 2.81 13.59
N ARG A 102 -8.92 3.89 13.17
CA ARG A 102 -9.51 5.22 13.23
C ARG A 102 -9.92 5.75 11.87
N GLY A 103 -9.52 5.08 10.79
CA GLY A 103 -9.87 5.53 9.45
C GLY A 103 -9.14 6.77 9.02
N ILE A 104 -7.91 6.96 9.50
CA ILE A 104 -7.13 8.17 9.20
C ILE A 104 -5.95 7.86 8.27
N GLY A 105 -5.35 6.65 8.39
CA GLY A 105 -4.11 6.34 7.69
C GLY A 105 -4.16 6.51 6.18
N LEU A 106 -5.16 5.92 5.52
CA LEU A 106 -5.28 6.05 4.07
C LEU A 106 -5.68 7.45 3.66
N TYR A 107 -6.52 8.11 4.46
CA TYR A 107 -6.87 9.51 4.23
C TYR A 107 -5.62 10.38 4.20
N LEU A 108 -4.76 10.23 5.22
CA LEU A 108 -3.53 11.01 5.29
C LEU A 108 -2.57 10.67 4.16
N ALA A 109 -2.48 9.38 3.80
CA ALA A 109 -1.63 8.97 2.71
C ALA A 109 -2.01 9.70 1.42
N LYS A 110 -3.31 9.74 1.13
CA LYS A 110 -3.79 10.42 -0.07
C LYS A 110 -3.53 11.91 -0.02
N LYS A 111 -3.77 12.54 1.13
CA LYS A 111 -3.52 13.97 1.29
C LYS A 111 -2.03 14.29 1.10
N CYS A 112 -1.16 13.48 1.69
CA CYS A 112 0.28 13.70 1.56
C CYS A 112 0.75 13.55 0.12
N LEU A 113 0.27 12.50 -0.56
CA LEU A 113 0.64 12.29 -1.96
C LEU A 113 0.14 13.42 -2.84
N ASN A 114 -1.10 13.87 -2.62
CA ASN A 114 -1.65 14.99 -3.40
C ASN A 114 -0.83 16.26 -3.23
N SER A 115 -0.21 16.45 -2.07
CA SER A 115 0.58 17.64 -1.81
C SER A 115 1.88 17.67 -2.61
N ILE A 116 2.28 16.55 -3.19
CA ILE A 116 3.49 16.47 -4.01
C ILE A 116 3.17 15.96 -5.43
N ASP A 117 1.96 16.23 -5.89
CA ASP A 117 1.49 15.92 -7.24
C ASP A 117 1.42 14.44 -7.55
N LEU A 118 1.22 13.63 -6.52
CA LEU A 118 0.96 12.20 -6.66
C LEU A 118 -0.43 11.89 -6.15
N ASP A 119 -0.93 10.72 -6.49
CA ASP A 119 -2.23 10.27 -6.04
C ASP A 119 -2.19 8.78 -5.75
N ILE A 120 -3.26 8.27 -5.16
CA ILE A 120 -3.37 6.87 -4.83
C ILE A 120 -4.82 6.43 -5.05
N TYR A 121 -5.00 5.24 -5.56
CA TYR A 121 -6.32 4.63 -5.68
C TYR A 121 -6.22 3.14 -5.39
N ALA A 122 -7.36 2.52 -5.10
CA ALA A 122 -7.44 1.09 -4.87
C ALA A 122 -8.15 0.44 -6.04
N THR A 123 -7.75 -0.78 -6.39
CA THR A 123 -8.34 -1.45 -7.54
C THR A 123 -8.39 -2.96 -7.34
N ASN A 124 -9.41 -3.59 -7.92
CA ASN A 124 -9.51 -5.04 -8.03
C ASN A 124 -9.20 -5.52 -9.44
N ASP A 125 -8.78 -4.62 -10.32
CA ASP A 125 -8.44 -4.95 -11.70
C ASP A 125 -7.32 -5.98 -11.71
N LYS A 126 -7.56 -7.11 -12.36
CA LYS A 126 -6.63 -8.25 -12.33
C LYS A 126 -5.32 -7.95 -13.03
N GLU A 127 -5.28 -6.95 -13.89
CA GLU A 127 -4.02 -6.53 -14.50
C GLU A 127 -3.07 -5.96 -13.46
N TYR A 128 -3.61 -5.39 -12.37
CA TYR A 128 -2.82 -4.83 -11.29
C TYR A 128 -2.78 -5.73 -10.08
N ASN A 129 -3.95 -6.21 -9.68
CA ASN A 129 -4.12 -6.97 -8.43
C ASN A 129 -3.97 -8.46 -8.70
N ILE A 130 -2.73 -8.93 -8.72
CA ILE A 130 -2.46 -10.34 -9.02
C ILE A 130 -2.57 -11.23 -7.79
N LEU A 131 -2.64 -10.66 -6.60
CA LEU A 131 -2.75 -11.44 -5.36
C LEU A 131 -4.20 -11.58 -4.88
N ASP A 132 -5.13 -10.90 -5.54
CA ASP A 132 -6.58 -10.97 -5.27
C ASP A 132 -7.01 -10.49 -3.89
N GLY A 133 -6.13 -9.86 -3.14
CA GLY A 133 -6.50 -9.18 -1.92
C GLY A 133 -6.72 -7.69 -2.20
N ALA A 134 -6.11 -6.83 -1.39
CA ALA A 134 -6.15 -5.39 -1.64
C ALA A 134 -4.98 -4.98 -2.52
N CYS A 135 -5.22 -3.99 -3.37
CA CYS A 135 -4.17 -3.46 -4.23
C CYS A 135 -4.31 -1.94 -4.30
N PHE A 136 -3.22 -1.25 -3.95
CA PHE A 136 -3.15 0.19 -4.01
C PHE A 136 -2.15 0.61 -5.07
N VAL A 137 -2.49 1.65 -5.83
CA VAL A 137 -1.64 2.14 -6.91
C VAL A 137 -1.30 3.59 -6.64
N ILE A 138 0.00 3.89 -6.56
CA ILE A 138 0.48 5.26 -6.43
C ILE A 138 0.87 5.74 -7.83
N CYS A 139 0.28 6.85 -8.25
CA CYS A 139 0.41 7.34 -9.61
C CYS A 139 0.56 8.85 -9.59
N GLN A 140 0.78 9.43 -10.77
CA GLN A 140 0.81 10.88 -10.89
C GLN A 140 -0.59 11.44 -10.72
N HIS A 141 -0.69 12.54 -9.99
CA HIS A 141 -1.96 13.21 -9.81
C HIS A 141 -2.37 13.86 -11.13
N GLU A 142 -3.58 13.52 -11.58
CA GLU A 142 -4.13 14.11 -12.79
C GLU A 142 -4.73 15.46 -12.41
N GLY A 143 -3.92 16.47 -12.48
CA GLY A 143 -4.40 17.80 -12.16
C GLY A 143 -5.29 18.37 -13.26
N GLU A 144 -6.07 19.38 -12.89
CA GLU A 144 -6.91 20.01 -13.85
C GLU A 144 -6.29 21.05 -14.59
#